data_c63e548447d3f9a90609c421a50cc88a
#
_entry.id   c63e548447d3f9a90609c421a50cc88a
#
_cell.length_a   1.000
_cell.length_b   1.000
_cell.length_c   1.000
_cell.angle_alpha   90.00
_cell.angle_beta   90.00
_cell.angle_gamma   90.00
#
_symmetry.space_group_name_H-M   'P 1'
#
loop_
_entity.id
_entity.type
_entity.pdbx_description
1 polymer ?
#
loop_
_entity_poly.entity_id
_entity_poly.type
_entity_poly.pdbx_seq_one_letter_code
_entity_poly.pdbx_strand_id
1 'polypeptide(L)'
;MKKLLTLLVAGLLAVCACFSLVGCGNSESSSQYVDTKTKSITVGITNAAPMNYKNSDGKWVGFDTDLAVTTFNALGYNVMFKEIQWSNKYIELNSGTIDCIWNGFTANSQDKDSGGVVKDRSELVNFSYNYMINEQCVVKNKSVTFDATAPFDGKTVAFEIGSSGDAGVGYIEEDYENVTFIKKGVVAQSVALQEVNAGTADFAVVDKSIAENAVTGYTNIEIIPASEFDYFTLEYYAIGFKKDANGAALRDKVNELLIAFYKIGYLQDLCTKYNIEYSRVQDAFVS
;
A
#
# COMPACT_ATOMS: atom_id res chain seq x y z
N MET A 1 -1.63 27.66 5.74
CA MET A 1 -2.03 26.24 5.81
C MET A 1 -1.43 25.51 7.00
N LYS A 2 -0.11 25.57 7.30
CA LYS A 2 0.51 24.95 8.50
C LYS A 2 -0.16 25.32 9.84
N LYS A 3 -0.63 26.57 9.99
CA LYS A 3 -1.29 27.03 11.23
C LYS A 3 -2.70 26.49 11.45
N LEU A 4 -3.41 26.09 10.37
CA LEU A 4 -4.78 25.54 10.47
C LEU A 4 -4.75 24.06 10.89
N LEU A 5 -3.76 23.31 10.41
CA LEU A 5 -3.57 21.91 10.79
C LEU A 5 -3.24 21.76 12.30
N THR A 6 -2.43 22.67 12.83
CA THR A 6 -2.08 22.70 14.27
C THR A 6 -3.31 22.99 15.16
N LEU A 7 -4.25 23.80 14.68
CA LEU A 7 -5.47 24.15 15.43
C LEU A 7 -6.52 23.02 15.43
N LEU A 8 -6.65 22.24 14.34
CA LEU A 8 -7.59 21.13 14.28
C LEU A 8 -7.12 19.93 15.14
N VAL A 9 -5.84 19.65 15.17
CA VAL A 9 -5.25 18.62 16.06
C VAL A 9 -5.35 19.04 17.54
N ALA A 10 -5.19 20.32 17.85
CA ALA A 10 -5.36 20.86 19.20
C ALA A 10 -6.83 20.84 19.67
N GLY A 11 -7.79 21.03 18.74
CA GLY A 11 -9.23 21.00 19.06
C GLY A 11 -9.76 19.62 19.45
N LEU A 12 -9.24 18.54 18.84
CA LEU A 12 -9.60 17.17 19.22
C LEU A 12 -9.00 16.72 20.57
N LEU A 13 -7.88 17.32 20.98
CA LEU A 13 -7.25 17.03 22.28
C LEU A 13 -7.92 17.77 23.45
N ALA A 14 -8.69 18.84 23.19
CA ALA A 14 -9.32 19.65 24.25
C ALA A 14 -10.62 19.03 24.82
N VAL A 15 -11.25 18.08 24.15
CA VAL A 15 -12.52 17.46 24.61
C VAL A 15 -12.32 16.39 25.68
N CYS A 16 -11.11 15.87 25.89
CA CYS A 16 -10.81 14.86 26.92
C CYS A 16 -10.30 15.41 28.26
N ALA A 17 -10.20 16.75 28.44
CA ALA A 17 -9.54 17.34 29.62
C ALA A 17 -10.49 17.92 30.66
N CYS A 18 -11.80 17.71 30.59
CA CYS A 18 -12.77 18.31 31.55
C CYS A 18 -13.40 17.28 32.49
N PHE A 19 -12.61 16.54 33.26
CA PHE A 19 -13.08 15.94 34.52
C PHE A 19 -11.89 15.61 35.42
N SER A 20 -11.50 16.57 36.26
CA SER A 20 -11.00 16.36 37.63
C SER A 20 -10.25 17.62 38.15
N LEU A 21 -10.97 18.52 38.78
CA LEU A 21 -10.40 19.55 39.66
C LEU A 21 -11.20 19.57 40.96
N VAL A 22 -10.75 18.82 41.95
CA VAL A 22 -10.83 19.21 43.35
C VAL A 22 -9.67 18.56 44.11
N GLY A 23 -8.76 19.37 44.65
CA GLY A 23 -7.68 18.91 45.51
C GLY A 23 -6.58 19.96 45.65
N CYS A 24 -6.70 20.86 46.64
CA CYS A 24 -5.64 21.80 47.03
C CYS A 24 -4.44 21.07 47.65
N GLY A 25 -3.24 21.41 47.20
CA GLY A 25 -1.98 21.01 47.80
C GLY A 25 -0.81 21.59 47.00
N ASN A 26 -0.09 22.59 47.56
CA ASN A 26 1.11 23.18 47.00
C ASN A 26 2.20 22.11 46.77
N SER A 27 2.62 21.95 45.55
CA SER A 27 3.90 21.32 45.17
C SER A 27 4.31 21.84 43.80
N GLU A 28 5.54 22.26 43.66
CA GLU A 28 6.16 22.72 42.41
C GLU A 28 5.93 21.71 41.30
N SER A 29 5.17 22.09 40.26
CA SER A 29 4.87 21.27 39.12
C SER A 29 6.03 21.35 38.13
N SER A 30 6.97 20.43 38.21
CA SER A 30 7.71 20.02 37.04
C SER A 30 6.71 19.39 36.06
N SER A 31 6.43 20.05 34.94
CA SER A 31 5.62 19.49 33.89
C SER A 31 6.35 18.26 33.32
N GLN A 32 6.10 17.08 33.91
CA GLN A 32 6.45 15.82 33.24
C GLN A 32 5.61 15.76 31.97
N TYR A 33 6.28 15.83 30.84
CA TYR A 33 5.70 15.48 29.55
C TYR A 33 5.34 14.00 29.63
N VAL A 34 4.10 13.70 29.96
CA VAL A 34 3.60 12.33 29.97
C VAL A 34 3.48 11.94 28.51
N ASP A 35 4.35 11.07 28.04
CA ASP A 35 4.17 10.39 26.74
C ASP A 35 2.88 9.57 26.83
N THR A 36 1.79 10.12 26.30
CA THR A 36 0.45 9.53 26.35
C THR A 36 0.28 8.34 25.38
N LYS A 37 1.31 8.02 24.58
CA LYS A 37 1.29 6.91 23.62
C LYS A 37 1.66 5.60 24.32
N THR A 38 0.70 4.96 24.95
CA THR A 38 0.90 3.70 25.69
C THR A 38 0.76 2.45 24.82
N LYS A 39 0.31 2.59 23.57
CA LYS A 39 0.04 1.45 22.66
C LYS A 39 0.88 1.56 21.39
N SER A 40 1.45 0.45 20.97
CA SER A 40 2.10 0.33 19.66
C SER A 40 1.18 -0.35 18.66
N ILE A 41 1.33 -0.02 17.38
CA ILE A 41 0.69 -0.70 16.25
C ILE A 41 1.74 -1.06 15.22
N THR A 42 1.69 -2.29 14.72
CA THR A 42 2.65 -2.80 13.73
C THR A 42 1.99 -2.90 12.37
N VAL A 43 2.50 -2.13 11.42
CA VAL A 43 2.04 -2.09 10.02
C VAL A 43 2.91 -3.01 9.18
N GLY A 44 2.30 -3.99 8.51
CA GLY A 44 2.98 -4.88 7.55
C GLY A 44 3.12 -4.19 6.20
N ILE A 45 4.35 -4.12 5.70
CA ILE A 45 4.73 -3.43 4.47
C ILE A 45 5.74 -4.24 3.66
N THR A 46 5.89 -3.93 2.37
CA THR A 46 7.03 -4.34 1.53
C THR A 46 7.79 -3.11 1.05
N ASN A 47 8.99 -3.30 0.50
CA ASN A 47 9.77 -2.20 -0.06
C ASN A 47 9.30 -1.92 -1.50
N ALA A 48 8.38 -0.99 -1.66
CA ALA A 48 7.70 -0.64 -2.91
C ALA A 48 7.48 0.88 -3.00
N ALA A 49 8.46 1.61 -3.55
CA ALA A 49 8.33 3.04 -3.80
C ALA A 49 7.29 3.30 -4.91
N PRO A 50 6.45 4.33 -4.80
CA PRO A 50 6.47 5.43 -3.84
C PRO A 50 5.63 5.20 -2.57
N MET A 51 5.04 3.98 -2.38
CA MET A 51 4.11 3.70 -1.29
C MET A 51 4.85 3.52 0.04
N ASN A 52 5.77 2.57 0.13
CA ASN A 52 6.63 2.31 1.30
C ASN A 52 8.05 2.00 0.83
N TYR A 53 9.04 2.74 1.27
CA TYR A 53 10.44 2.48 0.92
C TYR A 53 11.39 3.07 1.96
N LYS A 54 12.65 2.60 1.94
CA LYS A 54 13.69 3.16 2.80
C LYS A 54 14.41 4.31 2.08
N ASN A 55 14.52 5.46 2.76
CA ASN A 55 15.33 6.57 2.28
C ASN A 55 16.84 6.29 2.51
N SER A 56 17.70 7.25 2.16
CA SER A 56 19.16 7.17 2.34
C SER A 56 19.60 6.93 3.79
N ASP A 57 18.78 7.34 4.77
CA ASP A 57 19.05 7.15 6.20
C ASP A 57 18.54 5.80 6.72
N GLY A 58 17.99 4.95 5.84
CA GLY A 58 17.40 3.65 6.20
C GLY A 58 16.03 3.76 6.89
N LYS A 59 15.40 4.93 6.90
CA LYS A 59 14.08 5.15 7.50
C LYS A 59 12.99 4.86 6.48
N TRP A 60 11.90 4.26 6.94
CA TRP A 60 10.70 4.08 6.15
C TRP A 60 10.06 5.44 5.84
N VAL A 61 9.75 5.65 4.57
CA VAL A 61 9.07 6.81 4.00
C VAL A 61 8.17 6.34 2.86
N GLY A 62 7.28 7.19 2.37
CA GLY A 62 6.38 6.87 1.26
C GLY A 62 4.96 7.36 1.55
N PHE A 63 4.12 7.32 0.53
CA PHE A 63 2.73 7.76 0.64
C PHE A 63 2.00 6.99 1.75
N ASP A 64 2.03 5.66 1.69
CA ASP A 64 1.38 4.80 2.68
C ASP A 64 2.05 4.91 4.05
N THR A 65 3.39 4.99 4.10
CA THR A 65 4.13 5.18 5.35
C THR A 65 3.70 6.44 6.09
N ASP A 66 3.67 7.59 5.40
CA ASP A 66 3.31 8.86 6.04
C ASP A 66 1.82 8.91 6.41
N LEU A 67 0.96 8.35 5.57
CA LEU A 67 -0.47 8.26 5.84
C LEU A 67 -0.72 7.36 7.06
N ALA A 68 -0.05 6.21 7.17
CA ALA A 68 -0.14 5.31 8.33
C ALA A 68 0.35 5.99 9.62
N VAL A 69 1.51 6.66 9.57
CA VAL A 69 2.05 7.41 10.73
C VAL A 69 1.07 8.47 11.19
N THR A 70 0.52 9.27 10.27
CA THR A 70 -0.43 10.34 10.62
C THR A 70 -1.72 9.78 11.19
N THR A 71 -2.25 8.73 10.57
CA THR A 71 -3.50 8.05 10.98
C THR A 71 -3.37 7.46 12.39
N PHE A 72 -2.37 6.63 12.62
CA PHE A 72 -2.24 5.94 13.89
C PHE A 72 -1.74 6.85 15.03
N ASN A 73 -0.95 7.87 14.70
CA ASN A 73 -0.61 8.91 15.69
C ASN A 73 -1.85 9.68 16.16
N ALA A 74 -2.80 9.98 15.26
CA ALA A 74 -4.07 10.62 15.62
C ALA A 74 -4.94 9.72 16.52
N LEU A 75 -4.79 8.40 16.40
CA LEU A 75 -5.45 7.40 17.26
C LEU A 75 -4.66 7.10 18.56
N GLY A 76 -3.54 7.77 18.82
CA GLY A 76 -2.74 7.62 20.02
C GLY A 76 -1.79 6.41 20.03
N TYR A 77 -1.44 5.86 18.87
CA TYR A 77 -0.49 4.75 18.76
C TYR A 77 0.91 5.23 18.38
N ASN A 78 1.93 4.49 18.86
CA ASN A 78 3.26 4.48 18.28
C ASN A 78 3.27 3.53 17.10
N VAL A 79 3.70 4.00 15.91
CA VAL A 79 3.70 3.20 14.69
C VAL A 79 5.04 2.49 14.54
N MET A 80 4.97 1.19 14.31
CA MET A 80 6.09 0.34 13.95
C MET A 80 5.84 -0.24 12.56
N PHE A 81 6.87 -0.28 11.71
CA PHE A 81 6.78 -0.91 10.40
C PHE A 81 7.54 -2.24 10.41
N LYS A 82 6.88 -3.28 9.94
CA LYS A 82 7.47 -4.60 9.73
C LYS A 82 7.49 -4.92 8.25
N GLU A 83 8.69 -5.09 7.70
CA GLU A 83 8.85 -5.62 6.36
C GLU A 83 8.46 -7.10 6.34
N ILE A 84 7.51 -7.47 5.49
CA ILE A 84 6.99 -8.83 5.35
C ILE A 84 7.26 -9.35 3.93
N GLN A 85 7.21 -10.66 3.76
CA GLN A 85 7.03 -11.24 2.43
C GLN A 85 5.55 -11.17 2.08
N TRP A 86 5.21 -10.62 0.91
CA TRP A 86 3.82 -10.39 0.52
C TRP A 86 2.97 -11.67 0.51
N SER A 87 3.55 -12.78 0.08
CA SER A 87 2.92 -14.10 0.13
C SER A 87 2.53 -14.56 1.54
N ASN A 88 3.13 -13.99 2.59
CA ASN A 88 2.87 -14.32 3.99
C ASN A 88 1.93 -13.35 4.71
N LYS A 89 1.40 -12.32 3.99
CA LYS A 89 0.61 -11.22 4.57
C LYS A 89 -0.51 -11.67 5.50
N TYR A 90 -1.26 -12.71 5.12
CA TYR A 90 -2.36 -13.22 5.93
C TYR A 90 -1.89 -14.02 7.15
N ILE A 91 -0.78 -14.74 7.03
CA ILE A 91 -0.17 -15.48 8.16
C ILE A 91 0.31 -14.49 9.21
N GLU A 92 1.00 -13.44 8.79
CA GLU A 92 1.51 -12.37 9.67
C GLU A 92 0.35 -11.63 10.36
N LEU A 93 -0.73 -11.31 9.62
CA LEU A 93 -1.90 -10.62 10.15
C LEU A 93 -2.67 -11.52 11.14
N ASN A 94 -2.92 -12.78 10.78
CA ASN A 94 -3.73 -13.69 11.59
C ASN A 94 -3.01 -14.12 12.88
N SER A 95 -1.68 -14.24 12.83
CA SER A 95 -0.85 -14.51 14.03
C SER A 95 -0.73 -13.32 14.97
N GLY A 96 -1.10 -12.11 14.52
CA GLY A 96 -0.92 -10.87 15.30
C GLY A 96 0.52 -10.36 15.29
N THR A 97 1.37 -10.82 14.37
CA THR A 97 2.73 -10.30 14.17
C THR A 97 2.68 -8.89 13.55
N ILE A 98 1.64 -8.62 12.77
CA ILE A 98 1.25 -7.30 12.30
C ILE A 98 -0.22 -7.05 12.66
N ASP A 99 -0.60 -5.79 12.83
CA ASP A 99 -1.98 -5.38 13.15
C ASP A 99 -2.78 -5.01 11.90
N CYS A 100 -2.10 -4.58 10.85
CA CYS A 100 -2.71 -4.30 9.55
C CYS A 100 -1.70 -4.47 8.40
N ILE A 101 -2.22 -4.61 7.18
CA ILE A 101 -1.49 -4.62 5.92
C ILE A 101 -1.74 -3.28 5.25
N TRP A 102 -0.69 -2.49 5.01
CA TRP A 102 -0.82 -1.16 4.37
C TRP A 102 0.32 -0.93 3.38
N ASN A 103 0.13 -1.38 2.14
CA ASN A 103 1.19 -1.43 1.14
C ASN A 103 0.63 -1.44 -0.30
N GLY A 104 -0.24 -0.48 -0.64
CA GLY A 104 -0.92 -0.54 -1.93
C GLY A 104 -1.73 -1.84 -2.08
N PHE A 105 -2.49 -2.21 -1.05
CA PHE A 105 -3.17 -3.50 -1.03
C PHE A 105 -4.48 -3.44 -1.82
N THR A 106 -4.49 -4.06 -3.01
CA THR A 106 -5.66 -4.14 -3.90
C THR A 106 -6.81 -4.89 -3.22
N ALA A 107 -7.93 -4.21 -3.00
CA ALA A 107 -9.09 -4.76 -2.30
C ALA A 107 -9.99 -5.63 -3.20
N ASN A 108 -10.15 -5.26 -4.47
CA ASN A 108 -11.00 -5.92 -5.45
C ASN A 108 -10.25 -6.99 -6.25
N SER A 109 -9.49 -7.84 -5.58
CA SER A 109 -8.75 -8.96 -6.15
C SER A 109 -8.99 -10.23 -5.35
N GLN A 110 -8.50 -11.34 -5.85
CA GLN A 110 -8.62 -12.65 -5.22
C GLN A 110 -7.26 -13.16 -4.73
N ASP A 111 -7.30 -14.00 -3.71
CA ASP A 111 -6.14 -14.72 -3.18
C ASP A 111 -6.57 -16.12 -2.72
N LYS A 112 -5.59 -16.98 -2.48
CA LYS A 112 -5.85 -18.30 -1.86
C LYS A 112 -5.85 -18.16 -0.33
N ASP A 113 -6.85 -18.75 0.31
CA ASP A 113 -6.85 -18.92 1.76
C ASP A 113 -5.79 -19.96 2.22
N SER A 114 -5.68 -20.21 3.51
CA SER A 114 -4.73 -21.18 4.08
C SER A 114 -4.99 -22.63 3.62
N GLY A 115 -6.15 -22.92 3.07
CA GLY A 115 -6.51 -24.21 2.49
C GLY A 115 -6.27 -24.29 0.99
N GLY A 116 -5.77 -23.23 0.37
CA GLY A 116 -5.54 -23.13 -1.07
C GLY A 116 -6.78 -22.82 -1.90
N VAL A 117 -7.91 -22.48 -1.25
CA VAL A 117 -9.16 -22.11 -1.92
C VAL A 117 -9.11 -20.63 -2.33
N VAL A 118 -9.41 -20.36 -3.60
CA VAL A 118 -9.51 -18.98 -4.12
C VAL A 118 -10.71 -18.28 -3.49
N LYS A 119 -10.48 -17.09 -2.97
CA LYS A 119 -11.47 -16.23 -2.31
C LYS A 119 -11.25 -14.78 -2.67
N ASP A 120 -12.31 -14.00 -2.64
CA ASP A 120 -12.17 -12.55 -2.67
C ASP A 120 -11.38 -12.09 -1.45
N ARG A 121 -10.45 -11.15 -1.63
CA ARG A 121 -9.63 -10.60 -0.52
C ARG A 121 -10.48 -10.02 0.60
N SER A 122 -11.67 -9.50 0.28
CA SER A 122 -12.66 -9.01 1.24
C SER A 122 -13.21 -10.11 2.17
N GLU A 123 -13.10 -11.37 1.80
CA GLU A 123 -13.43 -12.50 2.68
C GLU A 123 -12.29 -12.82 3.66
N LEU A 124 -11.05 -12.46 3.33
CA LEU A 124 -9.85 -12.77 4.10
C LEU A 124 -9.49 -11.69 5.13
N VAL A 125 -9.84 -10.42 4.86
CA VAL A 125 -9.58 -9.28 5.75
C VAL A 125 -10.78 -8.33 5.84
N ASN A 126 -10.79 -7.46 6.84
CA ASN A 126 -11.66 -6.30 6.89
C ASN A 126 -10.96 -5.14 6.20
N PHE A 127 -11.38 -4.74 5.01
CA PHE A 127 -10.81 -3.60 4.30
C PHE A 127 -11.34 -2.26 4.83
N SER A 128 -10.47 -1.25 4.83
CA SER A 128 -10.87 0.15 4.94
C SER A 128 -11.67 0.60 3.71
N TYR A 129 -12.12 1.84 3.70
CA TYR A 129 -12.46 2.53 2.45
C TYR A 129 -11.25 2.54 1.52
N ASN A 130 -11.53 2.55 0.22
CA ASN A 130 -10.50 2.74 -0.79
C ASN A 130 -9.89 4.14 -0.63
N TYR A 131 -8.56 4.25 -0.77
CA TYR A 131 -7.88 5.53 -0.64
C TYR A 131 -7.12 5.95 -1.91
N MET A 132 -6.95 5.02 -2.86
CA MET A 132 -6.30 5.28 -4.15
C MET A 132 -6.73 4.25 -5.18
N ILE A 133 -6.84 4.64 -6.44
CA ILE A 133 -6.97 3.70 -7.56
C ILE A 133 -5.60 3.30 -8.08
N ASN A 134 -5.52 2.11 -8.65
CA ASN A 134 -4.36 1.55 -9.33
C ASN A 134 -4.80 0.70 -10.52
N GLU A 135 -3.86 0.24 -11.29
CA GLU A 135 -3.99 -0.84 -12.27
C GLU A 135 -2.66 -1.58 -12.36
N GLN A 136 -2.67 -2.82 -12.80
CA GLN A 136 -1.44 -3.51 -13.18
C GLN A 136 -0.93 -2.96 -14.50
N CYS A 137 0.36 -3.04 -14.72
CA CYS A 137 0.95 -2.73 -16.02
C CYS A 137 2.09 -3.70 -16.35
N VAL A 138 2.40 -3.78 -17.63
CA VAL A 138 3.57 -4.51 -18.11
C VAL A 138 4.74 -3.54 -18.24
N VAL A 139 5.84 -3.87 -17.59
CA VAL A 139 7.13 -3.22 -17.79
C VAL A 139 8.02 -4.14 -18.60
N LYS A 140 8.67 -3.63 -19.63
CA LYS A 140 9.61 -4.40 -20.45
C LYS A 140 11.04 -3.85 -20.39
N ASN A 141 12.02 -4.71 -20.63
CA ASN A 141 13.34 -4.25 -21.01
C ASN A 141 13.27 -3.60 -22.40
N LYS A 142 13.87 -2.44 -22.59
CA LYS A 142 13.84 -1.69 -23.85
C LYS A 142 14.42 -2.45 -25.04
N SER A 143 15.28 -3.45 -24.79
CA SER A 143 15.84 -4.31 -25.84
C SER A 143 14.89 -5.41 -26.31
N VAL A 144 13.76 -5.60 -25.62
CA VAL A 144 12.78 -6.65 -25.91
C VAL A 144 11.60 -6.09 -26.70
N THR A 145 11.21 -6.79 -27.76
CA THR A 145 9.98 -6.49 -28.53
C THR A 145 8.79 -7.11 -27.81
N PHE A 146 7.68 -6.39 -27.76
CA PHE A 146 6.41 -6.86 -27.25
C PHE A 146 5.45 -7.12 -28.40
N ASP A 147 4.68 -8.21 -28.33
CA ASP A 147 3.60 -8.53 -29.24
C ASP A 147 2.31 -8.74 -28.45
N ALA A 148 1.35 -7.84 -28.59
CA ALA A 148 0.08 -7.89 -27.88
C ALA A 148 -0.81 -9.08 -28.29
N THR A 149 -0.55 -9.71 -29.45
CA THR A 149 -1.29 -10.89 -29.92
C THR A 149 -0.73 -12.20 -29.36
N ALA A 150 0.50 -12.18 -28.86
CA ALA A 150 1.19 -13.29 -28.21
C ALA A 150 2.02 -12.77 -27.03
N PRO A 151 1.35 -12.21 -25.99
CA PRO A 151 2.07 -11.54 -24.90
C PRO A 151 2.97 -12.55 -24.19
N PHE A 152 4.23 -12.12 -24.01
CA PHE A 152 5.28 -12.87 -23.30
C PHE A 152 5.77 -14.16 -23.96
N ASP A 153 5.32 -14.53 -25.16
CA ASP A 153 5.70 -15.81 -25.79
C ASP A 153 7.22 -16.00 -25.90
N GLY A 154 7.71 -17.12 -25.39
CA GLY A 154 9.13 -17.46 -25.31
C GLY A 154 9.97 -16.57 -24.38
N LYS A 155 9.35 -15.79 -23.49
CA LYS A 155 10.00 -14.79 -22.63
C LYS A 155 9.93 -15.13 -21.13
N THR A 156 10.70 -14.40 -20.33
CA THR A 156 10.67 -14.49 -18.87
C THR A 156 9.90 -13.30 -18.29
N VAL A 157 8.86 -13.59 -17.50
CA VAL A 157 8.01 -12.59 -16.84
C VAL A 157 8.22 -12.64 -15.35
N ALA A 158 8.68 -11.52 -14.75
CA ALA A 158 8.86 -11.38 -13.32
C ALA A 158 7.61 -10.76 -12.66
N PHE A 159 7.26 -11.20 -11.45
CA PHE A 159 6.15 -10.69 -10.65
C PHE A 159 6.35 -11.01 -9.17
N GLU A 160 5.79 -10.22 -8.27
CA GLU A 160 5.81 -10.51 -6.84
C GLU A 160 4.80 -11.62 -6.51
N ILE A 161 5.26 -12.67 -5.83
CA ILE A 161 4.44 -13.83 -5.48
C ILE A 161 3.28 -13.40 -4.56
N GLY A 162 2.04 -13.78 -4.93
CA GLY A 162 0.82 -13.46 -4.20
C GLY A 162 0.33 -12.01 -4.34
N SER A 163 0.87 -11.26 -5.33
CA SER A 163 0.38 -9.93 -5.70
C SER A 163 -0.75 -10.01 -6.73
N SER A 164 -1.35 -8.85 -7.05
CA SER A 164 -2.27 -8.74 -8.19
C SER A 164 -1.56 -8.97 -9.52
N GLY A 165 -0.26 -8.63 -9.60
CA GLY A 165 0.57 -8.94 -10.77
C GLY A 165 0.76 -10.45 -11.00
N ASP A 166 0.92 -11.25 -9.93
CA ASP A 166 0.94 -12.72 -10.01
C ASP A 166 -0.37 -13.26 -10.58
N ALA A 167 -1.51 -12.78 -10.06
CA ALA A 167 -2.83 -13.15 -10.58
C ALA A 167 -2.98 -12.73 -12.05
N GLY A 168 -2.55 -11.51 -12.41
CA GLY A 168 -2.60 -11.00 -13.78
C GLY A 168 -1.79 -11.83 -14.77
N VAL A 169 -0.59 -12.31 -14.38
CA VAL A 169 0.21 -13.24 -15.18
C VAL A 169 -0.53 -14.58 -15.36
N GLY A 170 -1.22 -15.05 -14.32
CA GLY A 170 -2.05 -16.26 -14.40
C GLY A 170 -3.19 -16.12 -15.40
N TYR A 171 -3.91 -14.99 -15.38
CA TYR A 171 -5.00 -14.73 -16.34
C TYR A 171 -4.51 -14.65 -17.79
N ILE A 172 -3.34 -14.04 -18.04
CA ILE A 172 -2.74 -14.02 -19.38
C ILE A 172 -2.40 -15.43 -19.84
N GLU A 173 -1.87 -16.29 -18.97
CA GLU A 173 -1.59 -17.70 -19.29
C GLU A 173 -2.88 -18.49 -19.65
N GLU A 174 -3.99 -18.18 -18.97
CA GLU A 174 -5.29 -18.81 -19.24
C GLU A 174 -5.96 -18.30 -20.53
N ASP A 175 -5.88 -17.00 -20.79
CA ASP A 175 -6.57 -16.36 -21.92
C ASP A 175 -5.85 -16.53 -23.27
N TYR A 176 -4.53 -16.79 -23.26
CA TYR A 176 -3.71 -16.95 -24.46
C TYR A 176 -3.19 -18.38 -24.61
N GLU A 177 -4.04 -19.30 -25.07
CA GLU A 177 -3.79 -20.76 -25.13
C GLU A 177 -2.49 -21.18 -25.89
N ASN A 178 -2.00 -20.35 -26.83
CA ASN A 178 -0.83 -20.67 -27.66
C ASN A 178 0.45 -19.96 -27.19
N VAL A 179 0.42 -19.33 -26.01
CA VAL A 179 1.55 -18.57 -25.45
C VAL A 179 2.24 -19.42 -24.39
N THR A 180 3.56 -19.49 -24.44
CA THR A 180 4.36 -20.19 -23.44
C THR A 180 5.47 -19.26 -22.95
N PHE A 181 5.52 -19.00 -21.65
CA PHE A 181 6.54 -18.14 -21.06
C PHE A 181 7.04 -18.67 -19.70
N ILE A 182 8.18 -18.17 -19.26
CA ILE A 182 8.79 -18.55 -17.99
C ILE A 182 8.29 -17.59 -16.92
N LYS A 183 7.58 -18.11 -15.92
CA LYS A 183 7.14 -17.35 -14.74
C LYS A 183 8.26 -17.24 -13.73
N LYS A 184 8.68 -16.01 -13.40
CA LYS A 184 9.72 -15.70 -12.42
C LYS A 184 9.12 -14.99 -11.23
N GLY A 185 8.61 -15.76 -10.26
CA GLY A 185 8.11 -15.23 -9.00
C GLY A 185 9.25 -14.69 -8.13
N VAL A 186 9.10 -13.46 -7.64
CA VAL A 186 10.07 -12.78 -6.77
C VAL A 186 9.42 -12.33 -5.46
N VAL A 187 10.22 -11.84 -4.52
CA VAL A 187 9.78 -11.49 -3.15
C VAL A 187 9.21 -10.08 -3.02
N ALA A 188 9.40 -9.21 -4.03
CA ALA A 188 8.89 -7.84 -4.03
C ALA A 188 8.80 -7.31 -5.48
N GLN A 189 7.87 -6.39 -5.75
CA GLN A 189 7.73 -5.75 -7.07
C GLN A 189 8.99 -4.98 -7.48
N SER A 190 9.68 -4.35 -6.53
CA SER A 190 10.96 -3.69 -6.77
C SER A 190 12.04 -4.66 -7.29
N VAL A 191 12.02 -5.91 -6.84
CA VAL A 191 12.92 -6.96 -7.35
C VAL A 191 12.54 -7.35 -8.77
N ALA A 192 11.24 -7.49 -9.09
CA ALA A 192 10.79 -7.76 -10.47
C ALA A 192 11.31 -6.69 -11.46
N LEU A 193 11.20 -5.41 -11.08
CA LEU A 193 11.71 -4.30 -11.88
C LEU A 193 13.24 -4.29 -12.01
N GLN A 194 13.96 -4.67 -10.95
CA GLN A 194 15.43 -4.84 -11.01
C GLN A 194 15.84 -5.94 -11.98
N GLU A 195 15.12 -7.07 -11.98
CA GLU A 195 15.36 -8.20 -12.89
C GLU A 195 15.18 -7.78 -14.35
N VAL A 196 14.13 -7.01 -14.66
CA VAL A 196 13.91 -6.48 -16.00
C VAL A 196 14.98 -5.46 -16.39
N ASN A 197 15.34 -4.55 -15.47
CA ASN A 197 16.39 -3.56 -15.73
C ASN A 197 17.77 -4.19 -15.97
N ALA A 198 18.05 -5.30 -15.29
CA ALA A 198 19.29 -6.08 -15.45
C ALA A 198 19.28 -7.00 -16.70
N GLY A 199 18.12 -7.19 -17.34
CA GLY A 199 17.95 -8.09 -18.48
C GLY A 199 17.92 -9.59 -18.10
N THR A 200 17.69 -9.91 -16.82
CA THR A 200 17.52 -11.28 -16.31
C THR A 200 16.03 -11.73 -16.29
N ALA A 201 15.11 -10.79 -16.56
CA ALA A 201 13.76 -11.01 -17.02
C ALA A 201 13.47 -10.08 -18.21
N ASP A 202 12.59 -10.47 -19.09
CA ASP A 202 12.19 -9.69 -20.26
C ASP A 202 11.11 -8.68 -19.90
N PHE A 203 10.16 -9.12 -19.06
CA PHE A 203 8.99 -8.37 -18.62
C PHE A 203 8.80 -8.45 -17.11
N ALA A 204 8.06 -7.47 -16.57
CA ALA A 204 7.46 -7.56 -15.25
C ALA A 204 5.99 -7.14 -15.32
N VAL A 205 5.13 -7.79 -14.51
CA VAL A 205 3.77 -7.33 -14.23
C VAL A 205 3.75 -6.81 -12.80
N VAL A 206 3.47 -5.52 -12.67
CA VAL A 206 3.54 -4.78 -11.39
C VAL A 206 2.49 -3.68 -11.33
N ASP A 207 2.28 -3.14 -10.15
CA ASP A 207 1.43 -1.97 -9.95
C ASP A 207 1.97 -0.77 -10.74
N LYS A 208 1.09 -0.10 -11.47
CA LYS A 208 1.45 1.05 -12.32
C LYS A 208 2.06 2.19 -11.51
N SER A 209 1.56 2.45 -10.30
CA SER A 209 2.14 3.47 -9.40
C SER A 209 3.61 3.18 -9.06
N ILE A 210 3.98 1.91 -8.92
CA ILE A 210 5.36 1.47 -8.65
C ILE A 210 6.21 1.55 -9.92
N ALA A 211 5.66 1.12 -11.06
CA ALA A 211 6.33 1.18 -12.36
C ALA A 211 6.67 2.61 -12.77
N GLU A 212 5.71 3.53 -12.65
CA GLU A 212 5.89 4.95 -12.98
C GLU A 212 7.01 5.61 -12.15
N ASN A 213 7.10 5.26 -10.88
CA ASN A 213 8.20 5.71 -10.03
C ASN A 213 9.54 5.09 -10.49
N ALA A 214 9.56 3.80 -10.80
CA ALA A 214 10.79 3.08 -11.13
C ALA A 214 11.43 3.53 -12.46
N VAL A 215 10.62 3.82 -13.49
CA VAL A 215 11.14 4.26 -14.80
C VAL A 215 11.85 5.61 -14.73
N THR A 216 11.68 6.39 -13.65
CA THR A 216 12.44 7.62 -13.43
C THR A 216 13.89 7.35 -13.02
N GLY A 217 14.18 6.20 -12.43
CA GLY A 217 15.50 5.80 -11.92
C GLY A 217 16.21 4.72 -12.74
N TYR A 218 15.47 3.90 -13.46
CA TYR A 218 16.02 2.82 -14.29
C TYR A 218 16.09 3.23 -15.76
N THR A 219 17.24 2.97 -16.41
CA THR A 219 17.50 3.41 -17.79
C THR A 219 17.07 2.40 -18.86
N ASN A 220 16.97 1.10 -18.49
CA ASN A 220 16.78 0.01 -19.43
C ASN A 220 15.34 -0.51 -19.50
N ILE A 221 14.42 0.10 -18.74
CA ILE A 221 13.02 -0.33 -18.71
C ILE A 221 12.08 0.74 -19.23
N GLU A 222 10.92 0.31 -19.68
CA GLU A 222 9.79 1.17 -20.05
C GLU A 222 8.47 0.45 -19.78
N ILE A 223 7.43 1.23 -19.54
CA ILE A 223 6.05 0.72 -19.37
C ILE A 223 5.46 0.56 -20.76
N ILE A 224 4.81 -0.59 -21.03
CA ILE A 224 4.01 -0.76 -22.24
C ILE A 224 2.75 0.10 -22.08
N PRO A 225 2.47 1.02 -23.01
CA PRO A 225 1.32 1.90 -22.90
C PRO A 225 0.00 1.14 -23.09
N ALA A 226 -1.08 1.58 -22.43
CA ALA A 226 -2.41 0.97 -22.57
C ALA A 226 -2.92 0.99 -24.02
N SER A 227 -2.50 1.93 -24.85
CA SER A 227 -2.80 1.93 -26.29
C SER A 227 -2.22 0.72 -27.06
N GLU A 228 -1.21 0.07 -26.50
CA GLU A 228 -0.58 -1.13 -27.05
C GLU A 228 -1.09 -2.40 -26.37
N PHE A 229 -1.31 -2.36 -25.05
CA PHE A 229 -1.80 -3.49 -24.27
C PHE A 229 -2.63 -2.99 -23.08
N ASP A 230 -3.95 -3.04 -23.20
CA ASP A 230 -4.93 -2.67 -22.19
C ASP A 230 -5.67 -3.92 -21.70
N TYR A 231 -4.99 -4.69 -20.86
CA TYR A 231 -5.48 -5.99 -20.40
C TYR A 231 -6.03 -5.93 -18.96
N PHE A 232 -5.43 -5.10 -18.12
CA PHE A 232 -5.71 -5.10 -16.69
C PHE A 232 -6.86 -4.15 -16.32
N THR A 233 -7.64 -4.56 -15.33
CA THR A 233 -8.78 -3.79 -14.85
C THR A 233 -8.37 -2.84 -13.74
N LEU A 234 -9.25 -1.84 -13.47
CA LEU A 234 -9.08 -0.89 -12.39
C LEU A 234 -9.04 -1.60 -11.03
N GLU A 235 -8.07 -1.23 -10.22
CA GLU A 235 -7.85 -1.71 -8.86
C GLU A 235 -8.07 -0.59 -7.84
N TYR A 236 -8.38 -1.00 -6.61
CA TYR A 236 -8.57 -0.08 -5.49
C TYR A 236 -7.65 -0.48 -4.34
N TYR A 237 -6.79 0.44 -3.91
CA TYR A 237 -5.99 0.25 -2.71
C TYR A 237 -6.81 0.53 -1.46
N ALA A 238 -6.74 -0.40 -0.51
CA ALA A 238 -7.31 -0.26 0.82
C ALA A 238 -6.39 -0.88 1.88
N ILE A 239 -6.68 -0.63 3.15
CA ILE A 239 -5.91 -1.14 4.28
C ILE A 239 -6.58 -2.41 4.78
N GLY A 240 -5.82 -3.50 4.89
CA GLY A 240 -6.33 -4.79 5.38
C GLY A 240 -6.15 -4.95 6.88
N PHE A 241 -7.25 -5.18 7.60
CA PHE A 241 -7.26 -5.49 9.03
C PHE A 241 -7.72 -6.92 9.27
N LYS A 242 -7.35 -7.50 10.42
CA LYS A 242 -7.75 -8.86 10.78
C LYS A 242 -9.27 -9.05 10.66
N LYS A 243 -9.69 -10.23 10.17
CA LYS A 243 -11.10 -10.57 9.98
C LYS A 243 -11.77 -10.97 11.29
N ASP A 244 -11.79 -10.04 12.26
CA ASP A 244 -12.45 -10.17 13.55
C ASP A 244 -13.07 -8.84 14.00
N ALA A 245 -13.73 -8.82 15.15
CA ALA A 245 -14.41 -7.65 15.69
C ALA A 245 -13.43 -6.50 16.03
N ASN A 246 -12.22 -6.84 16.50
CA ASN A 246 -11.20 -5.82 16.83
C ASN A 246 -10.65 -5.15 15.58
N GLY A 247 -10.34 -5.96 14.54
CA GLY A 247 -9.93 -5.46 13.24
C GLY A 247 -11.01 -4.59 12.59
N ALA A 248 -12.29 -4.98 12.69
CA ALA A 248 -13.40 -4.17 12.20
C ALA A 248 -13.51 -2.83 12.94
N ALA A 249 -13.40 -2.83 14.27
CA ALA A 249 -13.45 -1.61 15.08
C ALA A 249 -12.29 -0.65 14.80
N LEU A 250 -11.07 -1.19 14.54
CA LEU A 250 -9.91 -0.38 14.16
C LEU A 250 -10.08 0.20 12.76
N ARG A 251 -10.53 -0.60 11.80
CA ARG A 251 -10.88 -0.17 10.44
C ARG A 251 -11.85 1.02 10.44
N ASP A 252 -12.91 0.96 11.25
CA ASP A 252 -13.92 2.02 11.29
C ASP A 252 -13.33 3.36 11.74
N LYS A 253 -12.45 3.35 12.75
CA LYS A 253 -11.71 4.54 13.18
C LYS A 253 -10.77 5.08 12.10
N VAL A 254 -10.09 4.19 11.38
CA VAL A 254 -9.22 4.57 10.27
C VAL A 254 -10.04 5.18 9.13
N ASN A 255 -11.21 4.62 8.81
CA ASN A 255 -12.11 5.16 7.80
C ASN A 255 -12.54 6.60 8.09
N GLU A 256 -12.87 6.92 9.35
CA GLU A 256 -13.20 8.28 9.75
C GLU A 256 -12.04 9.25 9.48
N LEU A 257 -10.81 8.83 9.75
CA LEU A 257 -9.62 9.64 9.51
C LEU A 257 -9.28 9.77 8.02
N LEU A 258 -9.44 8.72 7.22
CA LEU A 258 -9.23 8.79 5.77
C LEU A 258 -10.16 9.83 5.14
N ILE A 259 -11.47 9.83 5.51
CA ILE A 259 -12.43 10.84 5.07
C ILE A 259 -12.01 12.25 5.52
N ALA A 260 -11.58 12.40 6.79
CA ALA A 260 -11.15 13.69 7.31
C ALA A 260 -9.92 14.21 6.56
N PHE A 261 -8.92 13.36 6.31
CA PHE A 261 -7.70 13.70 5.59
C PHE A 261 -7.96 14.06 4.12
N TYR A 262 -8.88 13.36 3.47
CA TYR A 262 -9.33 13.73 2.13
C TYR A 262 -9.95 15.15 2.12
N LYS A 263 -10.89 15.41 3.04
CA LYS A 263 -11.60 16.70 3.11
C LYS A 263 -10.71 17.90 3.41
N ILE A 264 -9.65 17.72 4.22
CA ILE A 264 -8.71 18.81 4.54
C ILE A 264 -7.56 18.96 3.53
N GLY A 265 -7.52 18.13 2.47
CA GLY A 265 -6.50 18.19 1.42
C GLY A 265 -5.17 17.50 1.80
N TYR A 266 -5.09 16.81 2.94
CA TYR A 266 -3.85 16.15 3.35
C TYR A 266 -3.40 15.06 2.37
N LEU A 267 -4.35 14.31 1.79
CA LEU A 267 -4.02 13.29 0.78
C LEU A 267 -3.48 13.93 -0.51
N GLN A 268 -3.95 15.12 -0.87
CA GLN A 268 -3.40 15.90 -1.98
C GLN A 268 -1.96 16.35 -1.70
N ASP A 269 -1.67 16.79 -0.47
CA ASP A 269 -0.31 17.16 -0.06
C ASP A 269 0.64 15.95 -0.13
N LEU A 270 0.18 14.76 0.27
CA LEU A 270 0.94 13.51 0.13
C LEU A 270 1.18 13.14 -1.33
N CYS A 271 0.17 13.24 -2.19
CA CYS A 271 0.33 13.00 -3.63
C CYS A 271 1.41 13.92 -4.22
N THR A 272 1.36 15.22 -3.88
CA THR A 272 2.38 16.19 -4.30
C THR A 272 3.77 15.82 -3.80
N LYS A 273 3.89 15.42 -2.53
CA LYS A 273 5.15 15.03 -1.90
C LYS A 273 5.81 13.82 -2.58
N TYR A 274 5.01 12.84 -3.00
CA TYR A 274 5.48 11.57 -3.54
C TYR A 274 5.33 11.48 -5.07
N ASN A 275 5.02 12.61 -5.73
CA ASN A 275 4.83 12.68 -7.18
C ASN A 275 3.81 11.64 -7.71
N ILE A 276 2.68 11.53 -7.02
CA ILE A 276 1.54 10.70 -7.41
C ILE A 276 0.44 11.62 -7.96
N GLU A 277 -0.21 11.23 -9.04
CA GLU A 277 -1.34 11.99 -9.59
C GLU A 277 -2.51 11.98 -8.60
N TYR A 278 -2.98 13.18 -8.21
CA TYR A 278 -4.06 13.32 -7.22
C TYR A 278 -5.40 12.74 -7.69
N SER A 279 -5.67 12.70 -8.99
CA SER A 279 -6.84 12.03 -9.58
C SER A 279 -7.00 10.60 -9.07
N ARG A 280 -5.91 9.87 -8.87
CA ARG A 280 -5.97 8.50 -8.34
C ARG A 280 -6.60 8.41 -6.95
N VAL A 281 -6.42 9.44 -6.13
CA VAL A 281 -7.07 9.54 -4.80
C VAL A 281 -8.50 10.03 -4.95
N GLN A 282 -8.75 11.06 -5.77
CA GLN A 282 -10.08 11.61 -5.97
C GLN A 282 -11.06 10.53 -6.46
N ASP A 283 -10.67 9.76 -7.47
CA ASP A 283 -11.51 8.74 -8.08
C ASP A 283 -11.83 7.59 -7.09
N ALA A 284 -10.93 7.28 -6.15
CA ALA A 284 -11.18 6.29 -5.10
C ALA A 284 -12.23 6.74 -4.07
N PHE A 285 -12.40 8.06 -3.84
CA PHE A 285 -13.36 8.61 -2.88
C PHE A 285 -14.72 8.97 -3.51
N VAL A 286 -14.84 8.94 -4.84
CA VAL A 286 -16.08 9.26 -5.59
C VAL A 286 -16.74 7.96 -6.06
N SER A 287 -16.02 6.88 -6.19
CA SER A 287 -16.50 5.53 -6.55
C SER A 287 -17.10 4.82 -5.33
#